data_f8ffd73fc6e9bbc06bbd19373d0ab3c3
#
_entry.id   f8ffd73fc6e9bbc06bbd19373d0ab3c3
#
_cell.length_a   1.000
_cell.length_b   1.000
_cell.length_c   1.000
_cell.angle_alpha   90.00
_cell.angle_beta   90.00
_cell.angle_gamma   90.00
#
_symmetry.space_group_name_H-M   'P 1'
#
loop_
_entity.id
_entity.type
_entity.pdbx_description
1 polymer ?
#
loop_
_entity_poly.entity_id
_entity_poly.type
_entity_poly.pdbx_seq_one_letter_code
_entity_poly.pdbx_strand_id
1 'polypeptide(L)'
;MGYLEGNLYLFDGSGNTRLYGGHEDWADGGFYFNRGYTTPSGGSNRPFGGILRYKDGKDGYATVFRYFNDLSAFRFKNGLTMNFGHGTWANNFPVKFGVTAYYYREVKSIPIP
;
A
#
# COMPACT_ATOMS: atom_id res chain seq x y z
N MET A 1 15.01 2.02 6.71
CA MET A 1 13.83 1.83 5.78
C MET A 1 13.30 3.13 5.15
N GLY A 2 14.14 4.13 4.94
CA GLY A 2 13.72 5.44 4.38
C GLY A 2 13.04 5.38 3.01
N TYR A 3 13.17 4.30 2.29
CA TYR A 3 12.45 4.06 1.03
C TYR A 3 10.94 3.81 1.22
N LEU A 4 10.47 3.57 2.45
CA LEU A 4 9.05 3.48 2.77
C LEU A 4 8.40 4.85 2.99
N GLU A 5 9.19 5.90 3.06
CA GLU A 5 8.70 7.26 3.08
C GLU A 5 8.15 7.66 1.71
N GLY A 6 7.41 8.74 1.69
CA GLY A 6 6.78 9.24 0.47
C GLY A 6 5.28 8.93 0.46
N ASN A 7 4.53 9.79 -0.18
CA ASN A 7 3.08 9.72 -0.13
C ASN A 7 2.53 8.68 -1.11
N LEU A 8 1.46 8.02 -0.71
CA LEU A 8 0.63 7.20 -1.57
C LEU A 8 -0.65 7.96 -1.91
N TYR A 9 -0.93 8.13 -3.18
CA TYR A 9 -2.15 8.74 -3.70
C TYR A 9 -2.98 7.71 -4.43
N LEU A 10 -4.26 7.66 -4.12
CA LEU A 10 -5.28 6.93 -4.87
C LEU A 10 -6.24 7.96 -5.46
N PHE A 11 -6.53 7.88 -6.74
CA PHE A 11 -7.55 8.73 -7.36
C PHE A 11 -8.21 8.07 -8.57
N ASP A 12 -9.48 8.39 -8.78
CA ASP A 12 -10.33 7.78 -9.80
C ASP A 12 -10.62 8.72 -11.00
N GLY A 13 -9.94 9.86 -11.06
CA GLY A 13 -10.14 10.84 -12.13
C GLY A 13 -11.42 11.68 -12.02
N SER A 14 -12.31 11.38 -11.06
CA SER A 14 -13.57 12.12 -10.87
C SER A 14 -13.56 13.03 -9.64
N GLY A 15 -12.40 13.23 -9.03
CA GLY A 15 -12.23 14.03 -7.82
C GLY A 15 -12.22 13.21 -6.52
N ASN A 16 -12.53 11.92 -6.57
CA ASN A 16 -12.39 11.05 -5.41
C ASN A 16 -10.91 10.70 -5.21
N THR A 17 -10.35 11.16 -4.11
CA THR A 17 -8.91 11.06 -3.82
C THR A 17 -8.70 10.63 -2.38
N ARG A 18 -7.73 9.75 -2.16
CA ARG A 18 -7.19 9.46 -0.84
C ARG A 18 -5.68 9.66 -0.83
N LEU A 19 -5.20 10.25 0.23
CA LEU A 19 -3.79 10.42 0.53
C LEU A 19 -3.43 9.63 1.78
N TYR A 20 -2.35 8.91 1.70
CA TYR A 20 -1.69 8.30 2.84
C TYR A 20 -0.28 8.88 2.99
N GLY A 21 0.27 8.88 4.19
CA GLY A 21 1.65 9.23 4.47
C GLY A 21 2.64 8.25 3.86
N GLY A 22 3.54 7.69 4.64
CA GLY A 22 4.46 6.67 4.15
C GLY A 22 3.79 5.33 3.83
N HIS A 23 4.53 4.44 3.21
CA HIS A 23 4.07 3.08 2.92
C HIS A 23 3.79 2.29 4.20
N GLU A 24 4.53 2.57 5.27
CA GLU A 24 4.29 1.97 6.58
C GLU A 24 2.96 2.44 7.17
N ASP A 25 2.61 3.71 7.06
CA ASP A 25 1.32 4.24 7.51
C ASP A 25 0.18 3.65 6.69
N TRP A 26 0.36 3.58 5.37
CA TRP A 26 -0.61 2.93 4.49
C TRP A 26 -0.83 1.47 4.85
N ALA A 27 0.24 0.76 5.20
CA ALA A 27 0.19 -0.64 5.61
C ALA A 27 -0.17 -0.83 7.10
N ASP A 28 -0.64 0.23 7.78
CA ASP A 28 -1.06 0.20 9.19
C ASP A 28 0.07 -0.10 10.17
N GLY A 29 1.25 0.38 9.88
CA GLY A 29 2.47 0.00 10.58
C GLY A 29 3.24 1.09 11.30
N GLY A 30 2.97 2.36 11.11
CA GLY A 30 3.65 3.53 11.67
C GLY A 30 5.06 3.33 12.26
N PHE A 31 5.94 4.29 12.14
CA PHE A 31 7.33 4.19 12.62
C PHE A 31 8.07 2.94 12.10
N TYR A 32 7.93 2.65 10.82
CA TYR A 32 8.59 1.51 10.15
C TYR A 32 8.31 0.15 10.81
N PHE A 33 7.12 -0.02 11.39
CA PHE A 33 6.72 -1.23 12.10
C PHE A 33 7.54 -1.52 13.37
N ASN A 34 8.26 -0.54 13.91
CA ASN A 34 9.19 -0.73 15.03
C ASN A 34 8.53 -0.75 16.42
N ARG A 35 7.22 -0.60 16.51
CA ARG A 35 6.52 -0.55 17.81
C ARG A 35 5.76 -1.82 18.16
N GLY A 36 6.42 -2.98 18.04
CA GLY A 36 5.85 -4.26 18.47
C GLY A 36 4.81 -4.86 17.51
N TYR A 37 4.75 -4.37 16.29
CA TYR A 37 3.83 -4.86 15.27
C TYR A 37 4.44 -5.92 14.35
N THR A 38 5.73 -6.12 14.45
CA THR A 38 6.44 -7.15 13.69
C THR A 38 6.72 -8.37 14.57
N THR A 39 6.61 -9.53 13.97
CA THR A 39 7.08 -10.77 14.58
C THR A 39 8.61 -10.86 14.53
N PRO A 40 9.25 -11.71 15.32
CA PRO A 40 10.70 -11.94 15.23
C PRO A 40 11.19 -12.35 13.85
N SER A 41 10.31 -12.89 13.02
CA SER A 41 10.58 -13.23 11.62
C SER A 41 10.35 -12.06 10.64
N GLY A 42 10.02 -10.87 11.13
CA GLY A 42 9.82 -9.67 10.32
C GLY A 42 8.43 -9.52 9.70
N GLY A 43 7.48 -10.36 10.06
CA GLY A 43 6.08 -10.21 9.61
C GLY A 43 5.25 -9.35 10.56
N SER A 44 4.08 -8.91 10.10
CA SER A 44 3.08 -8.21 10.89
C SER A 44 1.92 -9.14 11.23
N ASN A 45 1.39 -8.98 12.44
CA ASN A 45 0.21 -9.72 12.89
C ASN A 45 -1.11 -8.93 12.74
N ARG A 46 -1.10 -7.82 12.02
CA ARG A 46 -2.31 -7.03 11.77
C ARG A 46 -3.16 -7.65 10.66
N PRO A 47 -4.50 -7.70 10.84
CA PRO A 47 -5.36 -8.43 9.90
C PRO A 47 -5.53 -7.73 8.54
N PHE A 48 -5.44 -6.39 8.48
CA PHE A 48 -5.77 -5.63 7.27
C PHE A 48 -4.59 -4.89 6.65
N GLY A 49 -3.42 -4.97 7.23
CA GLY A 49 -2.24 -4.32 6.72
C GLY A 49 -1.01 -4.79 7.47
N GLY A 50 0.14 -4.54 6.90
CA GLY A 50 1.37 -4.87 7.57
C GLY A 50 2.53 -5.13 6.64
N ILE A 51 3.58 -5.64 7.24
CA ILE A 51 4.79 -6.05 6.56
C ILE A 51 4.92 -7.57 6.60
N LEU A 52 5.06 -8.18 5.43
CA LEU A 52 5.22 -9.63 5.32
C LEU A 52 6.66 -10.05 5.60
N ARG A 53 7.60 -9.27 5.09
CA ARG A 53 9.03 -9.47 5.34
C ARG A 53 9.79 -8.18 5.05
N TYR A 54 10.92 -8.01 5.69
CA TYR A 54 11.81 -6.90 5.42
C TYR A 54 13.27 -7.24 5.76
N LYS A 55 14.15 -6.43 5.24
CA LYS A 55 15.56 -6.39 5.58
C LYS A 55 16.02 -4.94 5.55
N ASP A 56 16.66 -4.49 6.60
CA ASP A 56 17.32 -3.19 6.63
C ASP A 56 18.70 -3.25 6.00
N GLY A 57 19.27 -2.07 5.74
CA GLY A 57 20.61 -1.90 5.23
C GLY A 57 20.68 -1.54 3.75
N LYS A 58 21.88 -1.60 3.19
CA LYS A 58 22.17 -1.15 1.83
C LYS A 58 21.37 -1.92 0.76
N ASP A 59 21.17 -3.21 0.98
CA ASP A 59 20.38 -4.07 0.10
C ASP A 59 19.03 -4.42 0.75
N GLY A 60 18.45 -3.43 1.42
CA GLY A 60 17.21 -3.58 2.14
C GLY A 60 16.01 -3.77 1.21
N TYR A 61 15.02 -4.45 1.73
CA TYR A 61 13.73 -4.63 1.07
C TYR A 61 12.60 -4.68 2.07
N ALA A 62 11.40 -4.36 1.62
CA ALA A 62 10.17 -4.60 2.36
C ALA A 62 9.07 -5.11 1.42
N THR A 63 8.24 -5.99 1.91
CA THR A 63 6.98 -6.37 1.27
C THR A 63 5.86 -5.98 2.21
N VAL A 64 5.10 -4.99 1.83
CA VAL A 64 3.96 -4.47 2.59
C VAL A 64 2.67 -4.82 1.90
N PHE A 65 1.60 -4.94 2.65
CA PHE A 65 0.28 -5.20 2.12
C PHE A 65 -0.79 -4.35 2.80
N ARG A 66 -1.87 -4.11 2.10
CA ARG A 66 -3.08 -3.51 2.62
C ARG A 66 -4.28 -4.23 2.05
N TYR A 67 -5.17 -4.67 2.93
CA TYR A 67 -6.48 -5.16 2.59
C TYR A 67 -7.54 -4.11 2.94
N PHE A 68 -8.34 -3.74 1.99
CA PHE A 68 -9.47 -2.85 2.20
C PHE A 68 -10.74 -3.70 2.33
N ASN A 69 -11.38 -3.64 3.48
CA ASN A 69 -12.70 -4.22 3.67
C ASN A 69 -13.79 -3.35 2.99
N ASP A 70 -15.01 -3.83 2.96
CA ASP A 70 -16.12 -3.15 2.29
C ASP A 70 -16.36 -1.71 2.78
N LEU A 71 -16.05 -1.42 4.05
CA LEU A 71 -16.21 -0.09 4.65
C LEU A 71 -15.07 0.86 4.28
N SER A 72 -13.86 0.33 4.10
CA SER A 72 -12.65 1.11 3.83
C SER A 72 -12.23 1.10 2.36
N ALA A 73 -12.90 0.32 1.51
CA ALA A 73 -12.59 0.20 0.10
C ALA A 73 -12.61 1.55 -0.62
N PHE A 74 -11.66 1.74 -1.51
CA PHE A 74 -11.65 2.87 -2.41
C PHE A 74 -12.53 2.55 -3.62
N ARG A 75 -13.68 3.21 -3.69
CA ARG A 75 -14.62 3.00 -4.79
C ARG A 75 -14.28 3.90 -5.97
N PHE A 76 -14.28 3.33 -7.16
CA PHE A 76 -14.00 4.05 -8.41
C PHE A 76 -14.96 3.60 -9.51
N LYS A 77 -15.23 4.50 -10.46
CA LYS A 77 -16.14 4.22 -11.60
C LYS A 77 -15.40 4.09 -12.94
N ASN A 78 -14.43 4.94 -13.18
CA ASN A 78 -13.78 5.12 -14.48
C ASN A 78 -12.29 4.76 -14.46
N GLY A 79 -11.90 3.90 -13.57
CA GLY A 79 -10.50 3.50 -13.39
C GLY A 79 -9.93 3.99 -12.07
N LEU A 80 -8.78 3.51 -11.74
CA LEU A 80 -8.04 3.84 -10.52
C LEU A 80 -6.59 4.09 -10.86
N THR A 81 -6.07 5.20 -10.39
CA THR A 81 -4.64 5.47 -10.42
C THR A 81 -4.08 5.42 -9.01
N MET A 82 -2.95 4.75 -8.86
CA MET A 82 -2.20 4.65 -7.62
C MET A 82 -0.79 5.19 -7.86
N ASN A 83 -0.42 6.25 -7.16
CA ASN A 83 0.92 6.82 -7.19
C ASN A 83 1.64 6.53 -5.88
N PHE A 84 2.78 5.89 -5.99
CA PHE A 84 3.63 5.57 -4.85
C PHE A 84 4.84 6.50 -4.81
N GLY A 85 4.93 7.32 -3.79
CA GLY A 85 6.17 8.02 -3.45
C GLY A 85 7.20 7.04 -2.89
N HIS A 86 8.48 7.37 -3.00
CA HIS A 86 9.55 6.50 -2.52
C HIS A 86 10.74 7.33 -1.99
N GLY A 87 10.72 7.59 -0.74
CA GLY A 87 11.72 8.39 -0.06
C GLY A 87 11.13 9.66 0.53
N THR A 88 11.95 10.37 1.25
CA THR A 88 11.58 11.59 1.95
C THR A 88 11.21 12.73 0.99
N TRP A 89 11.37 13.93 1.36
CA TRP A 89 10.90 15.17 0.75
C TRP A 89 10.92 15.30 -0.79
N ALA A 90 11.71 14.53 -1.50
CA ALA A 90 11.88 14.65 -2.95
C ALA A 90 11.51 13.37 -3.73
N ASN A 91 11.00 12.34 -3.10
CA ASN A 91 10.75 11.03 -3.72
C ASN A 91 11.97 10.48 -4.51
N ASN A 92 13.17 10.77 -4.03
CA ASN A 92 14.40 10.53 -4.77
C ASN A 92 15.20 9.33 -4.27
N PHE A 93 14.62 8.52 -3.41
CA PHE A 93 15.30 7.32 -2.93
C PHE A 93 15.30 6.25 -4.03
N PRO A 94 16.49 5.79 -4.49
CA PRO A 94 16.54 4.77 -5.54
C PRO A 94 15.96 3.44 -5.05
N VAL A 95 14.92 2.97 -5.69
CA VAL A 95 14.20 1.76 -5.30
C VAL A 95 13.59 1.05 -6.51
N LYS A 96 13.48 -0.27 -6.43
CA LYS A 96 12.69 -1.06 -7.37
C LYS A 96 11.36 -1.41 -6.73
N PHE A 97 10.27 -1.08 -7.42
CA PHE A 97 8.93 -1.41 -7.00
C PHE A 97 8.34 -2.56 -7.78
N GLY A 98 7.62 -3.43 -7.05
CA GLY A 98 6.64 -4.32 -7.63
C GLY A 98 5.31 -4.11 -6.90
N VAL A 99 4.22 -3.98 -7.63
CA VAL A 99 2.88 -3.78 -7.08
C VAL A 99 1.93 -4.83 -7.66
N THR A 100 1.12 -5.44 -6.79
CA THR A 100 -0.02 -6.25 -7.21
C THR A 100 -1.26 -5.65 -6.57
N ALA A 101 -2.24 -5.28 -7.38
CA ALA A 101 -3.51 -4.74 -6.92
C ALA A 101 -4.65 -5.71 -7.26
N TYR A 102 -5.49 -5.98 -6.27
CA TYR A 102 -6.74 -6.73 -6.44
C TYR A 102 -7.91 -5.78 -6.34
N TYR A 103 -8.88 -5.94 -7.25
CA TYR A 103 -10.07 -5.13 -7.24
C TYR A 103 -11.29 -5.93 -7.72
N TYR A 104 -12.44 -5.49 -7.29
CA TYR A 104 -13.73 -6.00 -7.79
C TYR A 104 -14.27 -5.05 -8.86
N ARG A 105 -14.84 -5.61 -9.89
CA ARG A 105 -15.58 -4.84 -10.89
C ARG A 105 -16.97 -5.43 -11.05
N GLU A 106 -17.94 -4.58 -11.32
CA GLU A 106 -19.25 -5.02 -11.74
C GLU A 106 -19.14 -5.68 -13.13
N VAL A 107 -19.59 -6.91 -13.21
CA VAL A 107 -19.75 -7.59 -14.49
C VAL A 107 -21.20 -7.36 -14.91
N LYS A 108 -21.42 -6.70 -16.05
CA LYS A 108 -22.74 -6.64 -16.65
C LYS A 108 -23.23 -8.08 -16.81
N SER A 109 -24.48 -8.35 -16.38
CA SER A 109 -25.06 -9.68 -16.38
C SER A 109 -24.72 -10.45 -17.65
N ILE A 110 -24.09 -11.59 -17.49
CA ILE A 110 -23.95 -12.54 -18.59
C ILE A 110 -25.36 -13.06 -18.83
N PRO A 111 -25.94 -12.94 -20.04
CA PRO A 111 -27.24 -13.55 -20.34
C PRO A 111 -27.12 -15.05 -20.00
N ILE A 112 -27.96 -15.52 -19.10
CA ILE A 112 -28.07 -16.96 -18.85
C ILE A 112 -28.65 -17.55 -20.13
N PRO A 113 -28.00 -18.51 -20.76
CA PRO A 113 -28.51 -19.15 -21.96
C PRO A 113 -29.83 -19.89 -21.70
#